data_5fabac9da97064ce528c11081bc65bae
#
_entry.id   5fabac9da97064ce528c11081bc65bae
#
_cell.length_a   1.000
_cell.length_b   1.000
_cell.length_c   1.000
_cell.angle_alpha   90.00
_cell.angle_beta   90.00
_cell.angle_gamma   90.00
#
_symmetry.space_group_name_H-M   'P 1'
#
loop_
_entity.id
_entity.type
_entity.pdbx_description
1 polymer ?
#
loop_
_entity_poly.entity_id
_entity_poly.type
_entity_poly.pdbx_seq_one_letter_code
_entity_poly.pdbx_strand_id
1 'polypeptide(L)'
;MKFVLVLFILILYIKPTKANEKDHELLMATLFVQSSAEFYANSKSLYSSAQQNLLDVLENKNHTAALEQMGNFQDKPPAIILDVDQTVLDNSAYQARLIKNNSSYPNGWVSWAKEEKAEFLPGALEFIKFAQSKGVEIFFVTNRVIEIENATLSNYEKLGLKLSSRVDHILSRGENGWDSNKTSRRELVAKDYRILMMFGDNLGDFVDIKDNLLTPQKRVEITKNMMIFGVFLGLCFQTQCMEHGRELLSILIIQFLEIKN
;
A
#
# COMPACT_ATOMS: atom_id res chain seq x y z
N MET A 1 11.13 36.67 -74.94
CA MET A 1 11.62 35.72 -73.97
C MET A 1 10.62 35.71 -72.76
N LYS A 2 9.80 34.68 -72.64
CA LYS A 2 8.85 34.52 -71.53
C LYS A 2 9.52 33.64 -70.49
N PHE A 3 9.80 34.23 -69.31
CA PHE A 3 10.25 33.44 -68.17
C PHE A 3 9.05 32.74 -67.52
N VAL A 4 9.02 31.42 -67.57
CA VAL A 4 8.06 30.59 -66.82
C VAL A 4 8.61 30.36 -65.42
N LEU A 5 7.97 30.99 -64.44
CA LEU A 5 8.29 30.78 -63.02
C LEU A 5 7.61 29.48 -62.57
N VAL A 6 8.36 28.40 -62.39
CA VAL A 6 7.88 27.16 -61.84
C VAL A 6 7.92 27.26 -60.33
N LEU A 7 6.74 27.45 -59.72
CA LEU A 7 6.59 27.46 -58.26
C LEU A 7 6.55 26.01 -57.76
N PHE A 8 7.61 25.51 -57.15
CA PHE A 8 7.61 24.23 -56.44
C PHE A 8 6.89 24.43 -55.10
N ILE A 9 5.61 23.98 -55.04
CA ILE A 9 4.88 23.85 -53.77
C ILE A 9 5.36 22.59 -53.10
N LEU A 10 6.26 22.75 -52.11
CA LEU A 10 6.68 21.70 -51.21
C LEU A 10 5.53 21.45 -50.23
N ILE A 11 4.66 20.52 -50.54
CA ILE A 11 3.64 20.05 -49.58
C ILE A 11 4.37 19.22 -48.51
N LEU A 12 4.74 19.89 -47.43
CA LEU A 12 5.13 19.21 -46.19
C LEU A 12 3.94 18.37 -45.73
N TYR A 13 4.00 17.09 -46.00
CA TYR A 13 3.12 16.10 -45.35
C TYR A 13 3.47 16.10 -43.86
N ILE A 14 2.87 17.01 -43.10
CA ILE A 14 2.80 16.91 -41.66
C ILE A 14 1.85 15.75 -41.40
N LYS A 15 2.41 14.58 -41.15
CA LYS A 15 1.60 13.48 -40.58
C LYS A 15 0.97 14.06 -39.31
N PRO A 16 -0.38 14.04 -39.20
CA PRO A 16 -0.97 14.41 -37.93
C PRO A 16 -0.33 13.48 -36.88
N THR A 17 0.45 14.05 -35.98
CA THR A 17 0.80 13.38 -34.73
C THR A 17 -0.54 12.98 -34.15
N LYS A 18 -0.79 11.66 -34.04
CA LYS A 18 -1.94 11.17 -33.29
C LYS A 18 -1.94 11.97 -31.99
N ALA A 19 -3.02 12.69 -31.74
CA ALA A 19 -3.26 13.30 -30.45
C ALA A 19 -2.96 12.20 -29.42
N ASN A 20 -2.05 12.46 -28.48
CA ASN A 20 -1.64 11.50 -27.47
C ASN A 20 -2.88 10.79 -26.93
N GLU A 21 -2.97 9.48 -27.13
CA GLU A 21 -3.79 8.65 -26.28
C GLU A 21 -3.38 9.09 -24.86
N LYS A 22 -4.33 9.54 -24.05
CA LYS A 22 -4.03 9.97 -22.67
C LYS A 22 -3.24 8.85 -22.02
N ASP A 23 -2.02 9.16 -21.58
CA ASP A 23 -1.21 8.21 -20.83
C ASP A 23 -2.05 7.66 -19.69
N HIS A 24 -1.93 6.36 -19.45
CA HIS A 24 -2.68 5.70 -18.38
C HIS A 24 -2.29 6.33 -17.04
N GLU A 25 -3.28 6.66 -16.21
CA GLU A 25 -3.08 7.36 -14.91
C GLU A 25 -2.07 6.69 -13.98
N LEU A 26 -1.92 5.35 -14.08
CA LEU A 26 -0.99 4.56 -13.25
C LEU A 26 0.45 4.55 -13.79
N LEU A 27 0.71 5.07 -15.00
CA LEU A 27 2.00 4.87 -15.68
C LEU A 27 3.18 5.39 -14.87
N MET A 28 3.13 6.63 -14.44
CA MET A 28 4.25 7.25 -13.72
C MET A 28 4.47 6.64 -12.34
N ALA A 29 3.37 6.32 -11.63
CA ALA A 29 3.45 5.66 -10.33
C ALA A 29 4.06 4.26 -10.45
N THR A 30 3.63 3.49 -11.45
CA THR A 30 4.16 2.14 -11.70
C THR A 30 5.64 2.18 -12.08
N LEU A 31 6.04 3.09 -12.97
CA LEU A 31 7.45 3.29 -13.32
C LEU A 31 8.30 3.67 -12.11
N PHE A 32 7.80 4.55 -11.24
CA PHE A 32 8.50 4.93 -10.02
C PHE A 32 8.73 3.72 -9.11
N VAL A 33 7.70 2.91 -8.86
CA VAL A 33 7.84 1.71 -8.03
C VAL A 33 8.82 0.71 -8.63
N GLN A 34 8.74 0.44 -9.95
CA GLN A 34 9.53 -0.60 -10.60
C GLN A 34 10.98 -0.20 -10.89
N SER A 35 11.29 1.09 -11.02
CA SER A 35 12.58 1.50 -11.57
C SER A 35 13.34 2.54 -10.75
N SER A 36 12.71 3.17 -9.74
CA SER A 36 13.41 4.24 -9.02
C SER A 36 14.29 3.70 -7.89
N ALA A 37 15.52 4.18 -7.84
CA ALA A 37 16.44 3.91 -6.73
C ALA A 37 15.90 4.53 -5.42
N GLU A 38 15.17 5.62 -5.52
CA GLU A 38 14.55 6.32 -4.39
C GLU A 38 13.46 5.48 -3.73
N PHE A 39 12.60 4.82 -4.53
CA PHE A 39 11.60 3.90 -3.98
C PHE A 39 12.29 2.75 -3.24
N TYR A 40 13.27 2.11 -3.88
CA TYR A 40 14.05 1.03 -3.26
C TYR A 40 14.69 1.49 -1.94
N ALA A 41 15.41 2.62 -1.97
CA ALA A 41 16.14 3.14 -0.81
C ALA A 41 15.18 3.52 0.33
N ASN A 42 14.05 4.16 0.03
CA ASN A 42 13.05 4.54 1.02
C ASN A 42 12.43 3.30 1.69
N SER A 43 12.00 2.30 0.91
CA SER A 43 11.46 1.06 1.44
C SER A 43 12.47 0.36 2.36
N LYS A 44 13.70 0.18 1.88
CA LYS A 44 14.77 -0.45 2.64
C LYS A 44 15.09 0.32 3.93
N SER A 45 15.14 1.64 3.86
CA SER A 45 15.41 2.52 5.02
C SER A 45 14.32 2.44 6.07
N LEU A 46 13.05 2.39 5.66
CA LEU A 46 11.93 2.25 6.59
C LEU A 46 12.04 0.94 7.39
N TYR A 47 12.14 -0.20 6.68
CA TYR A 47 12.23 -1.48 7.36
C TYR A 47 13.50 -1.63 8.19
N SER A 48 14.62 -1.04 7.75
CA SER A 48 15.85 -0.98 8.56
C SER A 48 15.67 -0.14 9.82
N SER A 49 15.01 1.00 9.72
CA SER A 49 14.69 1.84 10.90
C SER A 49 13.75 1.13 11.85
N ALA A 50 12.71 0.47 11.33
CA ALA A 50 11.82 -0.34 12.15
C ALA A 50 12.57 -1.47 12.89
N GLN A 51 13.50 -2.14 12.19
CA GLN A 51 14.34 -3.18 12.80
C GLN A 51 15.21 -2.62 13.95
N GLN A 52 15.79 -1.44 13.78
CA GLN A 52 16.61 -0.78 14.82
C GLN A 52 15.77 -0.42 16.04
N ASN A 53 14.54 0.06 15.84
CA ASN A 53 13.67 0.50 16.92
C ASN A 53 12.89 -0.66 17.59
N LEU A 54 12.86 -1.85 16.97
CA LEU A 54 12.02 -2.95 17.47
C LEU A 54 12.38 -3.38 18.88
N LEU A 55 13.67 -3.42 19.23
CA LEU A 55 14.10 -3.85 20.56
C LEU A 55 13.67 -2.86 21.64
N ASP A 56 13.77 -1.57 21.37
CA ASP A 56 13.36 -0.52 22.31
C ASP A 56 11.85 -0.58 22.58
N VAL A 57 11.01 -0.72 21.54
CA VAL A 57 9.56 -0.83 21.72
C VAL A 57 9.15 -2.18 22.32
N LEU A 58 9.93 -3.23 22.11
CA LEU A 58 9.71 -4.55 22.72
C LEU A 58 9.93 -4.49 24.23
N GLU A 59 10.99 -3.81 24.68
CA GLU A 59 11.33 -3.63 26.10
C GLU A 59 10.36 -2.67 26.81
N ASN A 60 9.88 -1.64 26.11
CA ASN A 60 8.94 -0.68 26.68
C ASN A 60 7.54 -1.29 26.79
N LYS A 61 7.23 -1.87 27.95
CA LYS A 61 5.94 -2.51 28.22
C LYS A 61 4.72 -1.58 28.11
N ASN A 62 4.92 -0.27 28.25
CA ASN A 62 3.86 0.73 28.13
C ASN A 62 3.66 1.23 26.69
N HIS A 63 4.44 0.72 25.73
CA HIS A 63 4.28 1.08 24.33
C HIS A 63 3.24 0.19 23.64
N THR A 64 2.35 0.83 22.88
CA THR A 64 1.53 0.20 21.85
C THR A 64 1.37 1.14 20.66
N ALA A 65 1.36 0.58 19.45
CA ALA A 65 1.13 1.32 18.22
C ALA A 65 -0.36 1.38 17.81
N ALA A 66 -1.21 0.56 18.44
CA ALA A 66 -2.63 0.49 18.08
C ALA A 66 -3.47 1.43 18.96
N LEU A 67 -4.19 2.35 18.33
CA LEU A 67 -5.09 3.28 19.03
C LEU A 67 -6.27 2.55 19.69
N GLU A 68 -6.64 1.39 19.18
CA GLU A 68 -7.69 0.52 19.72
C GLU A 68 -7.26 -0.21 21.00
N GLN A 69 -5.95 -0.25 21.28
CA GLN A 69 -5.42 -1.00 22.41
C GLN A 69 -5.50 -0.18 23.71
N MET A 70 -6.63 -0.32 24.38
CA MET A 70 -6.91 0.34 25.66
C MET A 70 -6.75 -0.63 26.84
N GLY A 71 -6.37 -0.11 28.01
CA GLY A 71 -6.31 -0.91 29.25
C GLY A 71 -5.04 -1.73 29.42
N ASN A 72 -5.14 -2.93 30.00
CA ASN A 72 -3.98 -3.75 30.38
C ASN A 72 -3.48 -4.57 29.21
N PHE A 73 -2.40 -4.13 28.58
CA PHE A 73 -1.74 -4.83 27.46
C PHE A 73 -0.27 -5.19 27.73
N GLN A 74 0.29 -4.70 28.84
CA GLN A 74 1.73 -4.76 29.14
C GLN A 74 2.29 -6.18 29.16
N ASP A 75 1.49 -7.13 29.63
CA ASP A 75 1.89 -8.54 29.79
C ASP A 75 1.45 -9.43 28.61
N LYS A 76 0.75 -8.87 27.61
CA LYS A 76 0.37 -9.60 26.40
C LYS A 76 1.59 -9.92 25.54
N PRO A 77 1.58 -11.06 24.82
CA PRO A 77 2.64 -11.37 23.88
C PRO A 77 2.75 -10.28 22.80
N PRO A 78 3.97 -9.97 22.35
CA PRO A 78 4.19 -8.90 21.39
C PRO A 78 3.77 -9.32 19.97
N ALA A 79 3.20 -8.38 19.21
CA ALA A 79 2.87 -8.58 17.80
C ALA A 79 3.11 -7.31 16.97
N ILE A 80 3.19 -7.53 15.66
CA ILE A 80 3.22 -6.48 14.62
C ILE A 80 2.06 -6.72 13.67
N ILE A 81 1.40 -5.65 13.26
CA ILE A 81 0.37 -5.67 12.22
C ILE A 81 0.94 -5.05 10.94
N LEU A 82 0.79 -5.75 9.81
CA LEU A 82 1.14 -5.26 8.48
C LEU A 82 -0.07 -5.38 7.54
N ASP A 83 -0.25 -4.38 6.68
CA ASP A 83 -1.01 -4.58 5.46
C ASP A 83 -0.20 -5.45 4.47
N VAL A 84 -0.85 -5.93 3.41
CA VAL A 84 -0.20 -6.80 2.42
C VAL A 84 0.20 -6.06 1.16
N ASP A 85 -0.75 -5.38 0.51
CA ASP A 85 -0.58 -4.85 -0.83
C ASP A 85 0.14 -3.49 -0.80
N GLN A 86 1.26 -3.38 -1.51
CA GLN A 86 2.15 -2.20 -1.50
C GLN A 86 2.71 -1.85 -0.09
N THR A 87 2.57 -2.77 0.83
CA THR A 87 3.21 -2.72 2.14
C THR A 87 4.24 -3.84 2.25
N VAL A 88 3.83 -5.07 2.07
CA VAL A 88 4.68 -6.27 2.14
C VAL A 88 4.95 -6.82 0.74
N LEU A 89 3.94 -6.89 -0.11
CA LEU A 89 4.03 -7.39 -1.48
C LEU A 89 3.94 -6.26 -2.51
N ASP A 90 4.81 -6.34 -3.52
CA ASP A 90 4.82 -5.45 -4.68
C ASP A 90 3.84 -5.96 -5.75
N ASN A 91 2.80 -5.19 -6.01
CA ASN A 91 1.82 -5.45 -7.07
C ASN A 91 2.03 -4.59 -8.32
N SER A 92 3.19 -3.96 -8.48
CA SER A 92 3.47 -3.10 -9.64
C SER A 92 3.38 -3.86 -10.97
N ALA A 93 3.66 -5.16 -10.99
CA ALA A 93 3.46 -6.00 -12.17
C ALA A 93 1.98 -6.15 -12.56
N TYR A 94 1.06 -6.18 -11.58
CA TYR A 94 -0.38 -6.11 -11.84
C TYR A 94 -0.77 -4.74 -12.41
N GLN A 95 -0.23 -3.66 -11.87
CA GLN A 95 -0.47 -2.30 -12.37
C GLN A 95 -0.01 -2.16 -13.82
N ALA A 96 1.16 -2.72 -14.17
CA ALA A 96 1.64 -2.75 -15.55
C ALA A 96 0.66 -3.48 -16.50
N ARG A 97 -0.04 -4.52 -16.02
CA ARG A 97 -1.10 -5.19 -16.80
C ARG A 97 -2.32 -4.30 -17.01
N LEU A 98 -2.73 -3.56 -16.00
CA LEU A 98 -3.83 -2.59 -16.12
C LEU A 98 -3.51 -1.53 -17.17
N ILE A 99 -2.29 -0.98 -17.14
CA ILE A 99 -1.80 -0.01 -18.12
C ILE A 99 -1.83 -0.62 -19.51
N LYS A 100 -1.22 -1.79 -19.71
CA LYS A 100 -1.16 -2.47 -21.01
C LYS A 100 -2.54 -2.75 -21.61
N ASN A 101 -3.51 -3.07 -20.75
CA ASN A 101 -4.87 -3.44 -21.17
C ASN A 101 -5.84 -2.25 -21.14
N ASN A 102 -5.35 -1.04 -20.86
CA ASN A 102 -6.15 0.16 -20.66
C ASN A 102 -7.37 -0.09 -19.76
N SER A 103 -7.12 -0.70 -18.61
CA SER A 103 -8.13 -1.12 -17.65
C SER A 103 -7.77 -0.62 -16.24
N SER A 104 -8.66 -0.80 -15.29
CA SER A 104 -8.50 -0.33 -13.92
C SER A 104 -8.83 -1.43 -12.91
N TYR A 105 -8.33 -1.28 -11.67
CA TYR A 105 -8.75 -2.11 -10.55
C TYR A 105 -10.28 -2.12 -10.43
N PRO A 106 -10.92 -3.28 -10.11
CA PRO A 106 -10.29 -4.56 -9.74
C PRO A 106 -10.15 -5.58 -10.89
N ASN A 107 -10.13 -5.14 -12.16
CA ASN A 107 -10.07 -6.07 -13.29
C ASN A 107 -8.83 -6.97 -13.23
N GLY A 108 -9.06 -8.29 -13.17
CA GLY A 108 -7.99 -9.30 -13.12
C GLY A 108 -7.26 -9.42 -11.79
N TRP A 109 -7.70 -8.72 -10.73
CA TRP A 109 -7.05 -8.73 -9.42
C TRP A 109 -6.94 -10.13 -8.80
N VAL A 110 -8.07 -10.83 -8.68
CA VAL A 110 -8.11 -12.19 -8.12
C VAL A 110 -7.24 -13.15 -8.94
N SER A 111 -7.28 -13.03 -10.26
CA SER A 111 -6.43 -13.83 -11.15
C SER A 111 -4.95 -13.57 -10.93
N TRP A 112 -4.55 -12.28 -10.81
CA TRP A 112 -3.18 -11.90 -10.49
C TRP A 112 -2.71 -12.50 -9.16
N ALA A 113 -3.49 -12.34 -8.09
CA ALA A 113 -3.14 -12.86 -6.78
C ALA A 113 -2.95 -14.39 -6.79
N LYS A 114 -3.80 -15.12 -7.55
CA LYS A 114 -3.70 -16.58 -7.74
C LYS A 114 -2.49 -17.02 -8.57
N GLU A 115 -1.79 -16.11 -9.27
CA GLU A 115 -0.52 -16.43 -9.91
C GLU A 115 0.64 -16.56 -8.92
N GLU A 116 0.50 -15.98 -7.71
CA GLU A 116 1.48 -16.05 -6.63
C GLU A 116 2.88 -15.57 -7.06
N LYS A 117 2.92 -14.46 -7.82
CA LYS A 117 4.13 -13.89 -8.43
C LYS A 117 4.53 -12.54 -7.85
N ALA A 118 3.80 -12.04 -6.87
CA ALA A 118 4.18 -10.80 -6.20
C ALA A 118 5.47 -11.01 -5.42
N GLU A 119 6.42 -10.08 -5.53
CA GLU A 119 7.68 -10.08 -4.80
C GLU A 119 7.51 -9.32 -3.48
N PHE A 120 8.42 -9.52 -2.51
CA PHE A 120 8.45 -8.66 -1.33
C PHE A 120 8.97 -7.26 -1.67
N LEU A 121 8.38 -6.24 -1.04
CA LEU A 121 8.97 -4.91 -1.03
C LEU A 121 10.36 -4.94 -0.35
N PRO A 122 11.29 -4.07 -0.82
CA PRO A 122 12.65 -4.06 -0.29
C PRO A 122 12.70 -3.87 1.23
N GLY A 123 13.26 -4.83 1.93
CA GLY A 123 13.41 -4.82 3.39
C GLY A 123 12.30 -5.52 4.17
N ALA A 124 11.15 -5.77 3.56
CA ALA A 124 9.99 -6.35 4.26
C ALA A 124 10.28 -7.75 4.81
N LEU A 125 10.79 -8.66 3.97
CA LEU A 125 11.07 -10.04 4.39
C LEU A 125 12.10 -10.11 5.50
N GLU A 126 13.19 -9.34 5.37
CA GLU A 126 14.26 -9.30 6.37
C GLU A 126 13.76 -8.80 7.71
N PHE A 127 12.95 -7.73 7.70
CA PHE A 127 12.33 -7.20 8.91
C PHE A 127 11.39 -8.21 9.56
N ILE A 128 10.49 -8.84 8.80
CA ILE A 128 9.54 -9.83 9.32
C ILE A 128 10.31 -11.00 9.97
N LYS A 129 11.31 -11.55 9.30
CA LYS A 129 12.15 -12.65 9.85
C LYS A 129 12.90 -12.20 11.11
N PHE A 130 13.40 -10.98 11.14
CA PHE A 130 14.03 -10.42 12.34
C PHE A 130 13.05 -10.34 13.50
N ALA A 131 11.84 -9.78 13.28
CA ALA A 131 10.81 -9.69 14.30
C ALA A 131 10.41 -11.09 14.84
N GLN A 132 10.19 -12.06 13.96
CA GLN A 132 9.93 -13.45 14.34
C GLN A 132 11.07 -14.03 15.19
N SER A 133 12.33 -13.73 14.86
CA SER A 133 13.50 -14.21 15.63
C SER A 133 13.56 -13.62 17.06
N LYS A 134 12.83 -12.53 17.31
CA LYS A 134 12.69 -11.89 18.64
C LYS A 134 11.43 -12.33 19.39
N GLY A 135 10.72 -13.33 18.87
CA GLY A 135 9.48 -13.83 19.47
C GLY A 135 8.28 -12.91 19.28
N VAL A 136 8.33 -12.05 18.27
CA VAL A 136 7.22 -11.14 17.92
C VAL A 136 6.33 -11.84 16.90
N GLU A 137 5.02 -11.92 17.17
CA GLU A 137 4.04 -12.50 16.26
C GLU A 137 3.71 -11.52 15.13
N ILE A 138 3.43 -12.05 13.94
CA ILE A 138 3.18 -11.25 12.75
C ILE A 138 1.75 -11.47 12.28
N PHE A 139 0.98 -10.39 12.14
CA PHE A 139 -0.37 -10.42 11.58
C PHE A 139 -0.45 -9.57 10.32
N PHE A 140 -1.13 -10.10 9.32
CA PHE A 140 -1.44 -9.39 8.08
C PHE A 140 -2.93 -9.03 8.07
N VAL A 141 -3.24 -7.75 8.22
CA VAL A 141 -4.61 -7.23 8.16
C VAL A 141 -4.83 -6.61 6.78
N THR A 142 -5.53 -7.34 5.91
CA THR A 142 -5.57 -7.02 4.48
C THR A 142 -6.98 -6.90 3.92
N ASN A 143 -7.16 -6.07 2.89
CA ASN A 143 -8.37 -6.02 2.09
C ASN A 143 -8.37 -7.01 0.90
N ARG A 144 -7.38 -7.89 0.82
CA ARG A 144 -7.50 -9.10 0.01
C ARG A 144 -8.72 -9.90 0.49
N VAL A 145 -9.50 -10.39 -0.47
CA VAL A 145 -10.69 -11.19 -0.14
C VAL A 145 -10.26 -12.59 0.29
N ILE A 146 -11.06 -13.22 1.17
CA ILE A 146 -10.81 -14.58 1.68
C ILE A 146 -10.54 -15.62 0.58
N GLU A 147 -11.13 -15.44 -0.60
CA GLU A 147 -10.94 -16.33 -1.76
C GLU A 147 -9.47 -16.46 -2.20
N ILE A 148 -8.63 -15.46 -1.95
CA ILE A 148 -7.21 -15.44 -2.36
C ILE A 148 -6.24 -15.56 -1.19
N GLU A 149 -6.71 -15.86 -0.01
CA GLU A 149 -5.90 -16.02 1.19
C GLU A 149 -4.89 -17.16 1.06
N ASN A 150 -5.32 -18.34 0.64
CA ASN A 150 -4.43 -19.47 0.39
C ASN A 150 -3.36 -19.15 -0.66
N ALA A 151 -3.70 -18.40 -1.70
CA ALA A 151 -2.73 -17.95 -2.69
C ALA A 151 -1.74 -16.94 -2.10
N THR A 152 -2.17 -16.10 -1.16
CA THR A 152 -1.29 -15.18 -0.43
C THR A 152 -0.31 -15.94 0.47
N LEU A 153 -0.78 -16.92 1.21
CA LEU A 153 0.07 -17.81 2.02
C LEU A 153 1.10 -18.56 1.16
N SER A 154 0.64 -19.17 0.06
CA SER A 154 1.51 -19.87 -0.88
C SER A 154 2.57 -18.93 -1.49
N ASN A 155 2.20 -17.70 -1.83
CA ASN A 155 3.16 -16.70 -2.32
C ASN A 155 4.23 -16.39 -1.27
N TYR A 156 3.85 -16.22 0.01
CA TYR A 156 4.78 -16.00 1.10
C TYR A 156 5.74 -17.17 1.27
N GLU A 157 5.23 -18.41 1.25
CA GLU A 157 6.04 -19.62 1.38
C GLU A 157 7.08 -19.76 0.24
N LYS A 158 6.67 -19.50 -1.01
CA LYS A 158 7.55 -19.49 -2.19
C LYS A 158 8.69 -18.48 -2.05
N LEU A 159 8.41 -17.33 -1.43
CA LEU A 159 9.39 -16.29 -1.15
C LEU A 159 10.20 -16.53 0.14
N GLY A 160 9.96 -17.64 0.82
CA GLY A 160 10.72 -18.07 1.99
C GLY A 160 10.28 -17.45 3.32
N LEU A 161 9.06 -16.90 3.40
CA LEU A 161 8.41 -16.54 4.65
C LEU A 161 7.57 -17.73 5.14
N LYS A 162 7.83 -18.17 6.38
CA LYS A 162 7.04 -19.20 7.04
C LYS A 162 6.26 -18.57 8.20
N LEU A 163 4.96 -18.86 8.24
CA LEU A 163 4.08 -18.48 9.33
C LEU A 163 3.76 -19.72 10.18
N SER A 164 3.52 -19.52 11.46
CA SER A 164 3.14 -20.61 12.34
C SER A 164 1.72 -21.07 12.02
N SER A 165 1.41 -22.33 12.31
CA SER A 165 0.03 -22.83 12.19
C SER A 165 -0.79 -22.66 13.49
N ARG A 166 -0.26 -21.93 14.47
CA ARG A 166 -0.88 -21.80 15.80
C ARG A 166 -2.00 -20.78 15.85
N VAL A 167 -1.90 -19.75 15.01
CA VAL A 167 -2.83 -18.65 14.92
C VAL A 167 -3.13 -18.35 13.46
N ASP A 168 -4.26 -17.73 13.21
CA ASP A 168 -4.55 -17.16 11.92
C ASP A 168 -3.76 -15.87 11.75
N HIS A 169 -2.82 -15.88 10.82
CA HIS A 169 -1.93 -14.75 10.55
C HIS A 169 -2.46 -13.77 9.51
N ILE A 170 -3.42 -14.19 8.67
CA ILE A 170 -3.96 -13.36 7.59
C ILE A 170 -5.44 -13.09 7.84
N LEU A 171 -5.75 -11.88 8.24
CA LEU A 171 -7.11 -11.45 8.51
C LEU A 171 -7.67 -10.77 7.25
N SER A 172 -8.34 -11.56 6.43
CA SER A 172 -8.82 -11.18 5.10
C SER A 172 -10.18 -10.49 5.12
N ARG A 173 -10.44 -9.63 4.13
CA ARG A 173 -11.79 -9.11 3.90
C ARG A 173 -12.74 -10.23 3.51
N GLY A 174 -13.95 -10.21 4.08
CA GLY A 174 -14.99 -11.22 3.86
C GLY A 174 -14.95 -12.38 4.82
N GLU A 175 -13.85 -12.61 5.52
CA GLU A 175 -13.75 -13.52 6.63
C GLU A 175 -14.54 -12.94 7.84
N ASN A 176 -15.23 -13.77 8.58
CA ASN A 176 -16.05 -13.36 9.73
C ASN A 176 -17.01 -12.17 9.47
N GLY A 177 -17.34 -11.91 8.19
CA GLY A 177 -18.18 -10.78 7.79
C GLY A 177 -17.45 -9.43 7.75
N TRP A 178 -16.12 -9.41 7.84
CA TRP A 178 -15.34 -8.17 7.77
C TRP A 178 -15.44 -7.49 6.41
N ASP A 179 -15.70 -6.20 6.42
CA ASP A 179 -15.68 -5.33 5.24
C ASP A 179 -14.27 -4.73 4.96
N SER A 180 -14.19 -3.62 4.24
CA SER A 180 -12.93 -2.93 3.96
C SER A 180 -12.36 -2.16 5.16
N ASN A 181 -13.15 -1.89 6.22
CA ASN A 181 -12.66 -1.26 7.44
C ASN A 181 -11.82 -2.25 8.24
N LYS A 182 -10.60 -1.88 8.56
CA LYS A 182 -9.65 -2.76 9.24
C LYS A 182 -9.71 -2.69 10.78
N THR A 183 -10.52 -1.81 11.34
CA THR A 183 -10.56 -1.55 12.80
C THR A 183 -10.88 -2.81 13.60
N SER A 184 -11.95 -3.53 13.25
CA SER A 184 -12.35 -4.75 13.97
C SER A 184 -11.30 -5.86 13.92
N ARG A 185 -10.53 -5.94 12.83
CA ARG A 185 -9.41 -6.90 12.69
C ARG A 185 -8.22 -6.49 13.55
N ARG A 186 -7.89 -5.19 13.64
CA ARG A 186 -6.88 -4.68 14.57
C ARG A 186 -7.29 -4.88 16.04
N GLU A 187 -8.56 -4.63 16.36
CA GLU A 187 -9.12 -4.89 17.69
C GLU A 187 -9.00 -6.38 18.07
N LEU A 188 -9.27 -7.28 17.13
CA LEU A 188 -9.11 -8.72 17.36
C LEU A 188 -7.67 -9.07 17.75
N VAL A 189 -6.68 -8.57 17.01
CA VAL A 189 -5.26 -8.79 17.35
C VAL A 189 -4.92 -8.12 18.69
N ALA A 190 -5.33 -6.87 18.90
CA ALA A 190 -5.06 -6.10 20.12
C ALA A 190 -5.70 -6.71 21.39
N LYS A 191 -6.73 -7.54 21.23
CA LYS A 191 -7.35 -8.26 22.34
C LYS A 191 -6.38 -9.25 23.00
N ASP A 192 -5.58 -9.93 22.21
CA ASP A 192 -4.74 -11.03 22.71
C ASP A 192 -3.23 -10.70 22.66
N TYR A 193 -2.82 -9.69 21.89
CA TYR A 193 -1.44 -9.30 21.68
C TYR A 193 -1.20 -7.83 22.00
N ARG A 194 0.02 -7.47 22.41
CA ARG A 194 0.51 -6.09 22.50
C ARG A 194 1.09 -5.67 21.16
N ILE A 195 0.52 -4.66 20.53
CA ILE A 195 0.89 -4.23 19.18
C ILE A 195 2.09 -3.29 19.25
N LEU A 196 3.26 -3.75 18.80
CA LEU A 196 4.50 -3.00 18.85
C LEU A 196 4.62 -1.97 17.72
N MET A 197 4.24 -2.37 16.51
CA MET A 197 4.34 -1.56 15.30
C MET A 197 3.19 -1.91 14.35
N MET A 198 2.82 -0.95 13.52
CA MET A 198 1.88 -1.16 12.40
C MET A 198 2.47 -0.62 11.11
N PHE A 199 2.22 -1.31 10.00
CA PHE A 199 2.67 -0.95 8.65
C PHE A 199 1.50 -0.98 7.67
N GLY A 200 1.44 0.00 6.78
CA GLY A 200 0.42 0.10 5.76
C GLY A 200 0.74 1.20 4.75
N ASP A 201 0.17 1.12 3.57
CA ASP A 201 0.29 2.15 2.53
C ASP A 201 -0.89 3.13 2.54
N ASN A 202 -1.92 2.84 3.34
CA ASN A 202 -3.12 3.66 3.45
C ASN A 202 -3.40 4.07 4.90
N LEU A 203 -3.94 5.27 5.09
CA LEU A 203 -4.33 5.76 6.43
C LEU A 203 -5.35 4.85 7.12
N GLY A 204 -6.22 4.16 6.34
CA GLY A 204 -7.19 3.18 6.85
C GLY A 204 -6.56 1.94 7.49
N ASP A 205 -5.26 1.70 7.27
CA ASP A 205 -4.53 0.61 7.92
C ASP A 205 -4.30 0.88 9.40
N PHE A 206 -4.32 2.16 9.79
CA PHE A 206 -3.94 2.64 11.12
C PHE A 206 -5.12 3.14 11.94
N VAL A 207 -6.12 3.75 11.30
CA VAL A 207 -7.26 4.39 11.98
C VAL A 207 -8.57 4.02 11.30
N ASP A 208 -9.66 4.16 12.06
CA ASP A 208 -11.00 4.11 11.51
C ASP A 208 -11.27 5.35 10.66
N ILE A 209 -11.33 5.15 9.35
CA ILE A 209 -11.75 6.18 8.40
C ILE A 209 -13.24 5.96 8.10
N LYS A 210 -14.10 6.59 8.91
CA LYS A 210 -15.57 6.46 8.76
C LYS A 210 -16.11 7.09 7.49
N ASP A 211 -15.40 8.10 6.97
CA ASP A 211 -15.76 8.82 5.75
C ASP A 211 -14.66 8.67 4.71
N ASN A 212 -14.93 7.96 3.63
CA ASN A 212 -14.06 7.89 2.45
C ASN A 212 -13.78 9.26 1.81
N LEU A 213 -14.39 10.32 2.35
CA LEU A 213 -14.36 11.71 1.86
C LEU A 213 -13.43 12.62 2.68
N LEU A 214 -12.47 12.10 3.43
CA LEU A 214 -11.52 12.95 4.15
C LEU A 214 -10.70 13.79 3.16
N THR A 215 -10.78 15.12 3.30
CA THR A 215 -9.96 16.03 2.51
C THR A 215 -8.46 15.73 2.73
N PRO A 216 -7.58 16.04 1.77
CA PRO A 216 -6.13 15.87 1.94
C PRO A 216 -5.61 16.54 3.20
N GLN A 217 -6.13 17.73 3.55
CA GLN A 217 -5.75 18.46 4.76
C GLN A 217 -6.11 17.69 6.03
N LYS A 218 -7.31 17.09 6.09
CA LYS A 218 -7.76 16.31 7.24
C LYS A 218 -6.95 15.02 7.39
N ARG A 219 -6.60 14.37 6.30
CA ARG A 219 -5.70 13.20 6.31
C ARG A 219 -4.33 13.56 6.92
N VAL A 220 -3.75 14.69 6.50
CA VAL A 220 -2.48 15.19 7.06
C VAL A 220 -2.61 15.53 8.55
N GLU A 221 -3.71 16.14 8.97
CA GLU A 221 -3.96 16.44 10.39
C GLU A 221 -4.01 15.16 11.23
N ILE A 222 -4.76 14.15 10.80
CA ILE A 222 -4.84 12.85 11.47
C ILE A 222 -3.44 12.23 11.56
N THR A 223 -2.68 12.23 10.46
CA THR A 223 -1.32 11.69 10.44
C THR A 223 -0.40 12.40 11.43
N LYS A 224 -0.43 13.73 11.52
CA LYS A 224 0.35 14.49 12.50
C LYS A 224 0.02 14.09 13.94
N ASN A 225 -1.26 13.91 14.24
CA ASN A 225 -1.69 13.48 15.57
C ASN A 225 -1.20 12.06 15.88
N MET A 226 -1.22 11.16 14.92
CA MET A 226 -0.72 9.78 15.11
C MET A 226 0.79 9.73 15.36
N MET A 227 1.57 10.56 14.67
CA MET A 227 3.03 10.62 14.88
C MET A 227 3.41 11.02 16.32
N ILE A 228 2.58 11.80 17.01
CA ILE A 228 2.78 12.17 18.42
C ILE A 228 2.70 10.94 19.33
N PHE A 229 1.94 9.91 18.95
CA PHE A 229 1.80 8.67 19.72
C PHE A 229 2.83 7.59 19.36
N GLY A 230 3.85 7.92 18.55
CA GLY A 230 4.89 6.97 18.15
C GLY A 230 4.41 5.86 17.22
N VAL A 231 3.25 6.03 16.60
CA VAL A 231 2.76 5.12 15.57
C VAL A 231 3.63 5.29 14.34
N PHE A 232 4.38 4.24 13.97
CA PHE A 232 5.11 4.21 12.72
C PHE A 232 4.09 4.06 11.59
N LEU A 233 3.79 5.18 10.94
CA LEU A 233 3.11 5.15 9.66
C LEU A 233 4.05 4.47 8.67
N GLY A 234 3.66 3.29 8.27
CA GLY A 234 4.29 2.63 7.13
C GLY A 234 4.25 3.52 5.90
N LEU A 235 5.09 3.22 5.00
CA LEU A 235 5.30 3.84 3.71
C LEU A 235 4.01 4.24 3.01
N CYS A 236 3.54 5.46 3.21
CA CYS A 236 2.59 6.07 2.29
C CYS A 236 3.37 6.52 1.04
N PHE A 237 3.68 5.58 0.15
CA PHE A 237 4.20 5.91 -1.17
C PHE A 237 3.08 6.34 -2.10
N GLN A 238 3.45 7.01 -3.19
CA GLN A 238 2.58 7.45 -4.30
C GLN A 238 1.67 6.36 -4.89
N THR A 239 1.58 5.21 -4.26
CA THR A 239 0.74 4.07 -4.61
C THR A 239 -0.75 4.32 -4.41
N GLN A 240 -1.15 5.41 -3.74
CA GLN A 240 -2.55 5.80 -3.59
C GLN A 240 -3.32 5.99 -4.90
N CYS A 241 -2.64 5.99 -6.03
CA CYS A 241 -3.31 5.92 -7.33
C CYS A 241 -3.97 4.55 -7.60
N MET A 242 -3.80 3.56 -6.74
CA MET A 242 -4.12 2.18 -7.09
C MET A 242 -5.56 1.77 -6.77
N GLU A 243 -6.09 2.16 -5.63
CA GLU A 243 -7.47 1.78 -5.22
C GLU A 243 -8.43 2.97 -5.14
N HIS A 244 -7.96 4.11 -4.68
CA HIS A 244 -8.79 5.30 -4.41
C HIS A 244 -8.35 6.55 -5.19
N GLY A 245 -7.36 6.44 -6.07
CA GLY A 245 -6.79 7.58 -6.80
C GLY A 245 -7.80 8.33 -7.65
N ARG A 246 -8.81 7.66 -8.20
CA ARG A 246 -9.88 8.29 -8.97
C ARG A 246 -10.79 9.14 -8.10
N GLU A 247 -11.11 8.69 -6.89
CA GLU A 247 -11.95 9.45 -5.95
C GLU A 247 -11.19 10.68 -5.43
N LEU A 248 -9.92 10.52 -5.05
CA LEU A 248 -9.08 11.64 -4.61
C LEU A 248 -8.79 12.63 -5.74
N LEU A 249 -8.55 12.15 -6.96
CA LEU A 249 -8.32 13.01 -8.12
C LEU A 249 -9.59 13.81 -8.47
N SER A 250 -10.78 13.19 -8.40
CA SER A 250 -12.04 13.86 -8.62
C SER A 250 -12.31 14.92 -7.55
N ILE A 251 -12.02 14.65 -6.28
CA ILE A 251 -12.14 15.61 -5.18
C ILE A 251 -11.16 16.77 -5.36
N LEU A 252 -9.90 16.49 -5.70
CA LEU A 252 -8.89 17.52 -5.96
C LEU A 252 -9.25 18.40 -7.16
N ILE A 253 -9.78 17.83 -8.24
CA ILE A 253 -10.22 18.58 -9.43
C ILE A 253 -11.41 19.46 -9.08
N ILE A 254 -12.41 18.96 -8.34
CA ILE A 254 -13.57 19.74 -7.91
C ILE A 254 -13.12 20.90 -7.02
N GLN A 255 -12.27 20.66 -6.01
CA GLN A 255 -11.76 21.74 -5.15
C GLN A 255 -10.91 22.76 -5.92
N PHE A 256 -10.11 22.33 -6.92
CA PHE A 256 -9.32 23.25 -7.74
C PHE A 256 -10.20 24.11 -8.67
N LEU A 257 -11.33 23.58 -9.12
CA LEU A 257 -12.30 24.34 -9.93
C LEU A 257 -13.13 25.30 -9.08
N GLU A 258 -13.44 24.95 -7.82
CA GLU A 258 -14.15 25.84 -6.89
C GLU A 258 -13.31 27.03 -6.39
N ILE A 259 -11.96 26.88 -6.32
CA ILE A 259 -11.05 27.99 -5.93
C ILE A 259 -10.87 29.01 -7.08
N LYS A 260 -11.22 28.67 -8.32
CA LYS A 260 -11.08 29.55 -9.47
C LYS A 260 -12.36 30.35 -9.83
N ASN A 261 -13.46 30.13 -9.14
CA ASN A 261 -14.69 30.89 -9.21
C ASN A 261 -14.85 31.77 -7.96
#